data_3a93560e7a81dc7802422c1892e843b0
#
_entry.id   3a93560e7a81dc7802422c1892e843b0
#
_cell.length_a   1.000
_cell.length_b   1.000
_cell.length_c   1.000
_cell.angle_alpha   90.00
_cell.angle_beta   90.00
_cell.angle_gamma   90.00
#
_symmetry.space_group_name_H-M   'P 1'
#
loop_
_entity.id
_entity.type
_entity.pdbx_description
1 polymer ?
#
loop_
_entity_poly.entity_id
_entity_poly.type
_entity_poly.pdbx_seq_one_letter_code
_entity_poly.pdbx_strand_id
1 'polypeptide(L)'
;MPSADPWSAARQSFLALLPPGAHLLEAGCGEGDDLCFFRQQGLVVTAFDARLAQARIASRRSGQPVRVCRIEQLHSVVPYDGIWARGALPAIAPDELSDALAHLAGLLKPAGALYCAFPHPSGQFAATGSTPGATAAEVHLCQTRLDEDGLRQLIAPLPLQLQLCWESEQADGRWLHALLIHT
;
A
#
# COMPACT_ATOMS: atom_id res chain seq x y z
N MET A 1 -6.55 21.12 -17.67
CA MET A 1 -6.62 20.85 -16.24
C MET A 1 -5.83 19.58 -15.99
N PRO A 2 -4.76 19.56 -15.17
CA PRO A 2 -4.17 18.30 -14.77
C PRO A 2 -5.25 17.50 -14.05
N SER A 3 -5.46 16.25 -14.45
CA SER A 3 -6.33 15.32 -13.74
C SER A 3 -5.87 15.29 -12.28
N ALA A 4 -6.80 15.57 -11.35
CA ALA A 4 -6.48 15.47 -9.94
C ALA A 4 -5.94 14.07 -9.66
N ASP A 5 -4.79 13.97 -8.99
CA ASP A 5 -4.21 12.70 -8.60
C ASP A 5 -5.25 11.91 -7.76
N PRO A 6 -5.72 10.76 -8.23
CA PRO A 6 -6.80 10.02 -7.59
C PRO A 6 -6.46 9.55 -6.17
N TRP A 7 -5.15 9.50 -5.83
CA TRP A 7 -4.65 9.09 -4.52
C TRP A 7 -4.38 10.25 -3.57
N SER A 8 -4.58 11.49 -4.02
CA SER A 8 -4.27 12.69 -3.24
C SER A 8 -5.01 12.73 -1.90
N ALA A 9 -6.32 12.45 -1.90
CA ALA A 9 -7.12 12.45 -0.67
C ALA A 9 -6.65 11.37 0.32
N ALA A 10 -6.29 10.18 -0.17
CA ALA A 10 -5.78 9.10 0.66
C ALA A 10 -4.45 9.47 1.31
N ARG A 11 -3.52 10.06 0.54
CA ARG A 11 -2.23 10.54 1.07
C ARG A 11 -2.41 11.59 2.15
N GLN A 12 -3.31 12.56 1.95
CA GLN A 12 -3.59 13.62 2.94
C GLN A 12 -4.19 13.04 4.22
N SER A 13 -5.17 12.14 4.11
CA SER A 13 -5.78 11.48 5.27
C SER A 13 -4.76 10.65 6.06
N PHE A 14 -3.86 9.97 5.37
CA PHE A 14 -2.80 9.20 6.02
C PHE A 14 -1.76 10.09 6.70
N LEU A 15 -1.30 11.16 6.02
CA LEU A 15 -0.35 12.12 6.60
C LEU A 15 -0.87 12.77 7.88
N ALA A 16 -2.18 13.01 7.98
CA ALA A 16 -2.80 13.60 9.16
C ALA A 16 -2.68 12.72 10.42
N LEU A 17 -2.39 11.43 10.26
CA LEU A 17 -2.19 10.47 11.36
C LEU A 17 -0.73 10.35 11.79
N LEU A 18 0.20 10.95 11.06
CA LEU A 18 1.63 10.77 11.30
C LEU A 18 2.24 11.99 11.98
N PRO A 19 3.21 11.80 12.90
CA PRO A 19 3.99 12.90 13.45
C PRO A 19 4.92 13.52 12.37
N PRO A 20 5.32 14.78 12.52
CA PRO A 20 6.33 15.38 11.67
C PRO A 20 7.63 14.55 11.65
N GLY A 21 8.21 14.32 10.47
CA GLY A 21 9.43 13.53 10.32
C GLY A 21 9.26 12.04 10.59
N ALA A 22 8.03 11.53 10.56
CA ALA A 22 7.72 10.13 10.81
C ALA A 22 8.58 9.16 9.97
N HIS A 23 8.88 8.00 10.53
CA HIS A 23 9.48 6.88 9.83
C HIS A 23 8.39 6.03 9.18
N LEU A 24 8.31 6.08 7.87
CA LEU A 24 7.31 5.42 7.04
C LEU A 24 7.90 4.20 6.33
N LEU A 25 7.15 3.11 6.28
CA LEU A 25 7.39 2.01 5.37
C LEU A 25 6.44 2.11 4.17
N GLU A 26 6.98 2.12 2.96
CA GLU A 26 6.21 1.95 1.73
C GLU A 26 6.31 0.51 1.23
N ALA A 27 5.19 -0.19 1.31
CA ALA A 27 5.08 -1.60 0.94
C ALA A 27 4.61 -1.74 -0.52
N GLY A 28 5.49 -2.26 -1.39
CA GLY A 28 5.22 -2.37 -2.81
C GLY A 28 5.23 -1.01 -3.50
N CYS A 29 6.39 -0.35 -3.47
CA CYS A 29 6.51 1.05 -3.92
C CYS A 29 6.35 1.26 -5.43
N GLY A 30 6.28 0.19 -6.23
CA GLY A 30 6.17 0.31 -7.67
C GLY A 30 7.29 1.16 -8.26
N GLU A 31 6.94 2.15 -9.06
CA GLU A 31 7.88 3.08 -9.67
C GLU A 31 8.33 4.22 -8.75
N GLY A 32 7.83 4.26 -7.51
CA GLY A 32 8.26 5.20 -6.47
C GLY A 32 7.54 6.54 -6.48
N ASP A 33 6.32 6.63 -7.00
CA ASP A 33 5.54 7.88 -6.97
C ASP A 33 5.22 8.31 -5.54
N ASP A 34 4.67 7.39 -4.74
CA ASP A 34 4.35 7.64 -3.33
C ASP A 34 5.63 7.85 -2.50
N LEU A 35 6.70 7.08 -2.78
CA LEU A 35 8.01 7.23 -2.16
C LEU A 35 8.54 8.66 -2.31
N CYS A 36 8.53 9.18 -3.54
CA CYS A 36 8.97 10.54 -3.81
C CYS A 36 8.07 11.57 -3.12
N PHE A 37 6.75 11.35 -3.16
CA PHE A 37 5.79 12.24 -2.51
C PHE A 37 6.03 12.33 -1.00
N PHE A 38 6.09 11.21 -0.28
CA PHE A 38 6.26 11.21 1.17
C PHE A 38 7.61 11.79 1.61
N ARG A 39 8.67 11.55 0.85
CA ARG A 39 9.96 12.21 1.10
C ARG A 39 9.90 13.73 0.95
N GLN A 40 9.17 14.23 -0.04
CA GLN A 40 8.94 15.67 -0.21
C GLN A 40 8.13 16.28 0.95
N GLN A 41 7.32 15.47 1.64
CA GLN A 41 6.63 15.89 2.86
C GLN A 41 7.53 15.86 4.12
N GLY A 42 8.82 15.54 3.96
CA GLY A 42 9.78 15.52 5.08
C GLY A 42 9.77 14.23 5.90
N LEU A 43 9.17 13.14 5.41
CA LEU A 43 9.19 11.84 6.07
C LEU A 43 10.49 11.07 5.77
N VAL A 44 10.90 10.22 6.72
CA VAL A 44 11.95 9.22 6.52
C VAL A 44 11.29 7.96 5.96
N VAL A 45 11.52 7.65 4.69
CA VAL A 45 10.82 6.54 4.01
C VAL A 45 11.77 5.37 3.78
N THR A 46 11.39 4.19 4.27
CA THR A 46 11.93 2.90 3.84
C THR A 46 10.98 2.31 2.81
N ALA A 47 11.49 1.79 1.69
CA ALA A 47 10.65 1.24 0.63
C ALA A 47 11.16 -0.13 0.15
N PHE A 48 10.23 -0.97 -0.28
CA PHE A 48 10.52 -2.23 -0.95
C PHE A 48 9.50 -2.52 -2.06
N ASP A 49 9.92 -3.34 -3.02
CA ASP A 49 9.04 -3.98 -4.01
C ASP A 49 9.54 -5.39 -4.30
N ALA A 50 8.65 -6.33 -4.51
CA ALA A 50 9.02 -7.71 -4.85
C ALA A 50 9.62 -7.83 -6.26
N ARG A 51 9.33 -6.87 -7.13
CA ARG A 51 9.77 -6.83 -8.52
C ARG A 51 11.03 -5.99 -8.66
N LEU A 52 12.13 -6.64 -9.03
CA LEU A 52 13.42 -5.98 -9.22
C LEU A 52 13.36 -4.79 -10.19
N ALA A 53 12.59 -4.90 -11.26
CA ALA A 53 12.47 -3.83 -12.26
C ALA A 53 11.87 -2.55 -11.63
N GLN A 54 10.81 -2.70 -10.86
CA GLN A 54 10.15 -1.59 -10.17
C GLN A 54 11.05 -0.97 -9.09
N ALA A 55 11.66 -1.80 -8.25
CA ALA A 55 12.59 -1.34 -7.23
C ALA A 55 13.76 -0.52 -7.83
N ARG A 56 14.27 -0.91 -8.99
CA ARG A 56 15.32 -0.17 -9.72
C ARG A 56 14.83 1.19 -10.21
N ILE A 57 13.61 1.26 -10.76
CA ILE A 57 13.01 2.53 -11.22
C ILE A 57 12.81 3.44 -10.00
N ALA A 58 12.16 2.94 -8.96
CA ALA A 58 11.90 3.68 -7.73
C ALA A 58 13.20 4.21 -7.09
N SER A 59 14.24 3.38 -7.02
CA SER A 59 15.54 3.78 -6.48
C SER A 59 16.19 4.92 -7.27
N ARG A 60 16.14 4.86 -8.61
CA ARG A 60 16.66 5.93 -9.47
C ARG A 60 15.87 7.23 -9.31
N ARG A 61 14.55 7.17 -9.28
CA ARG A 61 13.67 8.33 -9.17
C ARG A 61 13.76 9.00 -7.80
N SER A 62 13.84 8.23 -6.74
CA SER A 62 13.88 8.74 -5.37
C SER A 62 15.27 9.10 -4.88
N GLY A 63 16.31 8.60 -5.54
CA GLY A 63 17.71 8.79 -5.12
C GLY A 63 18.06 8.04 -3.83
N GLN A 64 17.30 7.01 -3.46
CA GLN A 64 17.57 6.17 -2.29
C GLN A 64 17.50 4.68 -2.62
N PRO A 65 18.13 3.80 -1.81
CA PRO A 65 17.99 2.37 -1.98
C PRO A 65 16.54 1.91 -1.77
N VAL A 66 16.07 1.01 -2.62
CA VAL A 66 14.80 0.28 -2.49
C VAL A 66 15.12 -1.20 -2.35
N ARG A 67 14.58 -1.85 -1.33
CA ARG A 67 14.79 -3.28 -1.10
C ARG A 67 14.01 -4.11 -2.12
N VAL A 68 14.60 -5.23 -2.55
CA VAL A 68 13.90 -6.22 -3.39
C VAL A 68 13.56 -7.40 -2.49
N CYS A 69 12.33 -7.44 -2.01
CA CYS A 69 11.83 -8.52 -1.16
C CYS A 69 10.30 -8.57 -1.19
N ARG A 70 9.74 -9.68 -0.74
CA ARG A 70 8.31 -9.83 -0.47
C ARG A 70 8.00 -9.35 0.95
N ILE A 71 6.70 -9.16 1.27
CA ILE A 71 6.25 -8.68 2.59
C ILE A 71 6.78 -9.57 3.71
N GLU A 72 6.62 -10.88 3.59
CA GLU A 72 7.02 -11.86 4.61
C GLU A 72 8.54 -11.95 4.85
N GLN A 73 9.34 -11.43 3.93
CA GLN A 73 10.81 -11.39 4.02
C GLN A 73 11.32 -10.09 4.65
N LEU A 74 10.43 -9.10 4.85
CA LEU A 74 10.84 -7.82 5.39
C LEU A 74 11.00 -7.91 6.91
N HIS A 75 12.18 -7.57 7.39
CA HIS A 75 12.48 -7.45 8.81
C HIS A 75 13.00 -6.06 9.11
N SER A 76 12.56 -5.49 10.23
CA SER A 76 13.05 -4.22 10.75
C SER A 76 13.23 -4.31 12.27
N VAL A 77 14.35 -3.80 12.74
CA VAL A 77 14.63 -3.68 14.20
C VAL A 77 14.03 -2.40 14.78
N VAL A 78 13.70 -1.44 13.91
CA VAL A 78 13.07 -0.18 14.30
C VAL A 78 11.64 -0.18 13.77
N PRO A 79 10.64 -0.08 14.64
CA PRO A 79 9.26 -0.04 14.20
C PRO A 79 8.93 1.29 13.50
N TYR A 80 7.91 1.25 12.63
CA TYR A 80 7.47 2.37 11.81
C TYR A 80 6.32 3.14 12.48
N ASP A 81 6.28 4.45 12.26
CA ASP A 81 5.15 5.31 12.62
C ASP A 81 3.95 5.07 11.70
N GLY A 82 4.22 4.70 10.46
CA GLY A 82 3.21 4.38 9.47
C GLY A 82 3.67 3.40 8.42
N ILE A 83 2.70 2.72 7.80
CA ILE A 83 2.90 1.83 6.65
C ILE A 83 1.91 2.24 5.56
N TRP A 84 2.43 2.51 4.37
CA TRP A 84 1.66 2.76 3.17
C TRP A 84 1.69 1.54 2.25
N ALA A 85 0.55 0.85 2.11
CA ALA A 85 0.45 -0.42 1.37
C ALA A 85 -0.61 -0.32 0.25
N ARG A 86 -0.45 0.64 -0.66
CA ARG A 86 -1.39 0.88 -1.75
C ARG A 86 -1.45 -0.28 -2.76
N GLY A 87 -0.29 -0.78 -3.19
CA GLY A 87 -0.21 -1.71 -4.31
C GLY A 87 0.22 -3.14 -3.97
N ALA A 88 0.76 -3.39 -2.78
CA ALA A 88 1.31 -4.70 -2.43
C ALA A 88 0.23 -5.73 -2.06
N LEU A 89 -0.73 -5.32 -1.24
CA LEU A 89 -1.73 -6.24 -0.65
C LEU A 89 -2.72 -6.82 -1.68
N PRO A 90 -3.22 -6.07 -2.68
CA PRO A 90 -4.10 -6.66 -3.69
C PRO A 90 -3.48 -7.79 -4.51
N ALA A 91 -2.15 -7.84 -4.59
CA ALA A 91 -1.42 -8.89 -5.32
C ALA A 91 -1.27 -10.19 -4.52
N ILE A 92 -1.61 -10.18 -3.23
CA ILE A 92 -1.51 -11.34 -2.35
C ILE A 92 -2.77 -12.20 -2.48
N ALA A 93 -2.62 -13.51 -2.46
CA ALA A 93 -3.73 -14.44 -2.49
C ALA A 93 -4.62 -14.26 -1.24
N PRO A 94 -5.96 -14.44 -1.34
CA PRO A 94 -6.88 -14.22 -0.23
C PRO A 94 -6.55 -15.00 1.04
N ASP A 95 -6.06 -16.22 0.90
CA ASP A 95 -5.68 -17.11 2.00
C ASP A 95 -4.36 -16.71 2.70
N GLU A 96 -3.49 -15.96 2.03
CA GLU A 96 -2.22 -15.44 2.57
C GLU A 96 -2.34 -13.99 3.12
N LEU A 97 -3.45 -13.31 2.81
CA LEU A 97 -3.58 -11.87 3.07
C LEU A 97 -3.62 -11.53 4.57
N SER A 98 -4.25 -12.40 5.39
CA SER A 98 -4.29 -12.21 6.84
C SER A 98 -2.89 -12.25 7.45
N ASP A 99 -2.06 -13.20 7.03
CA ASP A 99 -0.68 -13.33 7.52
C ASP A 99 0.19 -12.14 7.07
N ALA A 100 0.01 -11.68 5.84
CA ALA A 100 0.70 -10.49 5.34
C ALA A 100 0.34 -9.22 6.13
N LEU A 101 -0.95 -9.02 6.44
CA LEU A 101 -1.41 -7.90 7.27
C LEU A 101 -0.91 -8.02 8.72
N ALA A 102 -0.94 -9.22 9.30
CA ALA A 102 -0.38 -9.48 10.64
C ALA A 102 1.13 -9.15 10.69
N HIS A 103 1.86 -9.54 9.65
CA HIS A 103 3.28 -9.23 9.53
C HIS A 103 3.53 -7.72 9.47
N LEU A 104 2.79 -6.99 8.64
CA LEU A 104 2.89 -5.53 8.56
C LEU A 104 2.51 -4.85 9.88
N ALA A 105 1.45 -5.32 10.55
CA ALA A 105 1.04 -4.81 11.86
C ALA A 105 2.17 -4.94 12.88
N GLY A 106 2.87 -6.09 12.89
CA GLY A 106 4.01 -6.32 13.78
C GLY A 106 5.23 -5.41 13.52
N LEU A 107 5.27 -4.71 12.40
CA LEU A 107 6.30 -3.72 12.09
C LEU A 107 5.92 -2.29 12.52
N LEU A 108 4.69 -2.06 12.97
CA LEU A 108 4.22 -0.76 13.43
C LEU A 108 4.56 -0.52 14.90
N LYS A 109 4.75 0.74 15.24
CA LYS A 109 4.69 1.20 16.63
C LYS A 109 3.27 1.05 17.18
N PRO A 110 3.08 0.98 18.52
CA PRO A 110 1.76 1.17 19.12
C PRO A 110 1.13 2.49 18.63
N ALA A 111 -0.13 2.46 18.27
CA ALA A 111 -0.86 3.56 17.63
C ALA A 111 -0.32 3.99 16.24
N GLY A 112 0.57 3.23 15.63
CA GLY A 112 1.03 3.45 14.25
C GLY A 112 -0.09 3.23 13.23
N ALA A 113 -0.04 3.97 12.13
CA ALA A 113 -1.08 3.95 11.10
C ALA A 113 -0.70 3.02 9.93
N LEU A 114 -1.65 2.23 9.43
CA LEU A 114 -1.53 1.47 8.20
C LEU A 114 -2.59 1.93 7.20
N TYR A 115 -2.15 2.35 6.03
CA TYR A 115 -3.04 2.56 4.90
C TYR A 115 -2.99 1.36 3.96
N CYS A 116 -4.16 0.90 3.51
CA CYS A 116 -4.29 -0.09 2.45
C CYS A 116 -5.43 0.27 1.50
N ALA A 117 -5.34 -0.23 0.26
CA ALA A 117 -6.39 -0.09 -0.73
C ALA A 117 -6.57 -1.40 -1.48
N PHE A 118 -7.83 -1.71 -1.82
CA PHE A 118 -8.21 -2.91 -2.56
C PHE A 118 -9.18 -2.57 -3.68
N PRO A 119 -9.09 -3.26 -4.83
CA PRO A 119 -10.16 -3.24 -5.82
C PRO A 119 -11.45 -3.71 -5.17
N HIS A 120 -12.56 -2.97 -5.42
CA HIS A 120 -13.87 -3.34 -4.89
C HIS A 120 -14.48 -4.50 -5.69
N PRO A 121 -15.18 -5.48 -5.07
CA PRO A 121 -15.78 -6.62 -5.77
C PRO A 121 -16.76 -6.23 -6.88
N SER A 122 -17.54 -5.15 -6.69
CA SER A 122 -18.50 -4.67 -7.68
C SER A 122 -17.87 -3.81 -8.80
N GLY A 123 -16.59 -3.46 -8.70
CA GLY A 123 -15.89 -2.66 -9.69
C GLY A 123 -15.59 -3.46 -10.96
N GLN A 124 -15.87 -2.88 -12.13
CA GLN A 124 -15.33 -3.38 -13.40
C GLN A 124 -13.90 -2.84 -13.52
N PHE A 125 -12.93 -3.67 -13.19
CA PHE A 125 -11.54 -3.35 -13.49
C PHE A 125 -11.29 -3.71 -14.94
N ALA A 126 -10.96 -2.73 -15.76
CA ALA A 126 -10.38 -2.99 -17.05
C ALA A 126 -9.17 -3.89 -16.82
N ALA A 127 -9.02 -4.94 -17.62
CA ALA A 127 -7.78 -5.72 -17.67
C ALA A 127 -6.67 -4.79 -18.20
N THR A 128 -6.25 -3.84 -17.39
CA THR A 128 -5.19 -2.88 -17.72
C THR A 128 -3.83 -3.55 -17.54
N GLY A 129 -3.64 -4.62 -18.28
CA GLY A 129 -2.33 -5.15 -18.59
C GLY A 129 -1.79 -4.58 -19.90
N SER A 130 -2.02 -3.31 -20.16
CA SER A 130 -1.54 -2.68 -21.41
C SER A 130 -0.57 -1.55 -21.13
N THR A 131 0.42 -1.80 -20.27
CA THR A 131 1.72 -1.17 -20.55
C THR A 131 2.29 -1.96 -21.73
N PRO A 132 2.67 -1.32 -22.85
CA PRO A 132 3.32 -2.02 -23.96
C PRO A 132 4.57 -2.75 -23.44
N GLY A 133 4.53 -4.09 -23.42
CA GLY A 133 5.60 -4.92 -22.87
C GLY A 133 5.27 -5.69 -21.60
N ALA A 134 4.08 -5.53 -21.01
CA ALA A 134 3.64 -6.34 -19.88
C ALA A 134 3.49 -7.82 -20.30
N THR A 135 4.17 -8.71 -19.60
CA THR A 135 4.02 -10.15 -19.79
C THR A 135 2.70 -10.63 -19.18
N ALA A 136 2.18 -11.77 -19.63
CA ALA A 136 0.95 -12.38 -19.11
C ALA A 136 0.97 -12.58 -17.57
N ALA A 137 2.14 -12.60 -16.93
CA ALA A 137 2.32 -12.65 -15.49
C ALA A 137 2.00 -11.32 -14.77
N GLU A 138 2.06 -10.19 -15.48
CA GLU A 138 1.74 -8.86 -14.93
C GLU A 138 0.24 -8.55 -14.96
N VAL A 139 -0.54 -9.30 -15.72
CA VAL A 139 -2.00 -9.19 -15.81
C VAL A 139 -2.72 -9.77 -14.57
N HIS A 140 -2.01 -10.48 -13.70
CA HIS A 140 -2.54 -11.12 -12.49
C HIS A 140 -2.40 -10.27 -11.22
N LEU A 141 -2.20 -8.96 -11.35
CA LEU A 141 -1.80 -8.07 -10.23
C LEU A 141 -2.90 -7.72 -9.22
N CYS A 142 -4.14 -8.11 -9.42
CA CYS A 142 -5.20 -7.92 -8.43
C CYS A 142 -5.92 -9.24 -8.17
N GLN A 143 -5.35 -10.07 -7.31
CA GLN A 143 -5.96 -11.35 -6.92
C GLN A 143 -7.07 -11.15 -5.88
N THR A 144 -6.88 -10.21 -4.97
CA THR A 144 -7.79 -9.96 -3.86
C THR A 144 -8.60 -8.69 -4.06
N ARG A 145 -9.92 -8.84 -3.97
CA ARG A 145 -10.89 -7.74 -3.97
C ARG A 145 -11.63 -7.75 -2.64
N LEU A 146 -11.81 -6.59 -2.04
CA LEU A 146 -12.51 -6.44 -0.76
C LEU A 146 -13.50 -5.28 -0.80
N ASP A 147 -14.60 -5.48 -0.11
CA ASP A 147 -15.47 -4.43 0.40
C ASP A 147 -15.19 -4.19 1.89
N GLU A 148 -15.91 -3.25 2.50
CA GLU A 148 -15.71 -2.93 3.92
C GLU A 148 -15.98 -4.12 4.83
N ASP A 149 -17.00 -4.93 4.55
CA ASP A 149 -17.33 -6.11 5.36
C ASP A 149 -16.24 -7.18 5.28
N GLY A 150 -15.71 -7.44 4.09
CA GLY A 150 -14.58 -8.34 3.88
C GLY A 150 -13.33 -7.86 4.61
N LEU A 151 -13.04 -6.55 4.56
CA LEU A 151 -11.92 -5.97 5.29
C LEU A 151 -12.10 -6.10 6.81
N ARG A 152 -13.29 -5.81 7.35
CA ARG A 152 -13.59 -5.96 8.79
C ARG A 152 -13.41 -7.38 9.27
N GLN A 153 -13.88 -8.35 8.50
CA GLN A 153 -13.67 -9.77 8.81
C GLN A 153 -12.19 -10.16 8.80
N LEU A 154 -11.45 -9.66 7.81
CA LEU A 154 -10.02 -9.93 7.65
C LEU A 154 -9.19 -9.40 8.83
N ILE A 155 -9.46 -8.18 9.31
CA ILE A 155 -8.69 -7.55 10.39
C ILE A 155 -9.18 -7.94 11.79
N ALA A 156 -10.35 -8.56 11.94
CA ALA A 156 -10.93 -8.89 13.24
C ALA A 156 -10.00 -9.67 14.19
N PRO A 157 -9.19 -10.65 13.73
CA PRO A 157 -8.23 -11.35 14.59
C PRO A 157 -6.90 -10.63 14.78
N LEU A 158 -6.68 -9.48 14.11
CA LEU A 158 -5.39 -8.79 14.06
C LEU A 158 -5.36 -7.61 15.06
N PRO A 159 -4.18 -7.18 15.51
CA PRO A 159 -4.02 -6.00 16.36
C PRO A 159 -4.18 -4.70 15.55
N LEU A 160 -5.28 -4.60 14.79
CA LEU A 160 -5.58 -3.49 13.90
C LEU A 160 -7.04 -3.05 14.09
N GLN A 161 -7.24 -1.77 14.24
CA GLN A 161 -8.57 -1.16 14.33
C GLN A 161 -8.83 -0.30 13.10
N LEU A 162 -10.01 -0.46 12.48
CA LEU A 162 -10.45 0.38 11.37
C LEU A 162 -10.78 1.79 11.87
N GLN A 163 -9.98 2.78 11.45
CA GLN A 163 -10.16 4.19 11.79
C GLN A 163 -11.05 4.90 10.79
N LEU A 164 -10.83 4.65 9.49
CA LEU A 164 -11.56 5.26 8.39
C LEU A 164 -11.62 4.30 7.21
N CYS A 165 -12.77 4.23 6.57
CA CYS A 165 -12.98 3.48 5.35
C CYS A 165 -13.81 4.29 4.37
N TRP A 166 -13.45 4.27 3.08
CA TRP A 166 -14.20 4.95 2.02
C TRP A 166 -13.94 4.30 0.67
N GLU A 167 -14.77 4.62 -0.29
CA GLU A 167 -14.63 4.16 -1.66
C GLU A 167 -14.37 5.32 -2.61
N SER A 168 -13.68 5.03 -3.70
CA SER A 168 -13.47 5.97 -4.80
C SER A 168 -13.61 5.30 -6.16
N GLU A 169 -14.12 6.05 -7.13
CA GLU A 169 -14.07 5.65 -8.53
C GLU A 169 -12.81 6.22 -9.17
N GLN A 170 -12.06 5.37 -9.83
CA GLN A 170 -10.84 5.71 -10.54
C GLN A 170 -10.94 5.24 -11.99
N ALA A 171 -10.00 5.64 -12.84
CA ALA A 171 -10.00 5.27 -14.25
C ALA A 171 -9.93 3.76 -14.50
N ASP A 172 -9.31 3.03 -13.56
CA ASP A 172 -9.13 1.58 -13.58
C ASP A 172 -10.21 0.81 -12.79
N GLY A 173 -11.14 1.51 -12.14
CA GLY A 173 -12.27 0.90 -11.43
C GLY A 173 -12.52 1.47 -10.04
N ARG A 174 -13.42 0.81 -9.30
CA ARG A 174 -13.81 1.19 -7.94
C ARG A 174 -12.85 0.60 -6.91
N TRP A 175 -12.38 1.45 -6.01
CA TRP A 175 -11.43 1.09 -4.96
C TRP A 175 -12.00 1.30 -3.57
N LEU A 176 -11.74 0.35 -2.68
CA LEU A 176 -11.87 0.49 -1.24
C LEU A 176 -10.57 1.03 -0.67
N HIS A 177 -10.65 2.01 0.19
CA HIS A 177 -9.53 2.59 0.93
C HIS A 177 -9.75 2.39 2.42
N ALA A 178 -8.70 2.11 3.17
CA ALA A 178 -8.78 1.98 4.61
C ALA A 178 -7.56 2.58 5.32
N LEU A 179 -7.83 3.22 6.44
CA LEU A 179 -6.87 3.61 7.45
C LEU A 179 -7.09 2.77 8.70
N LEU A 180 -6.06 2.05 9.09
CA LEU A 180 -6.04 1.15 10.24
C LEU A 180 -5.06 1.68 11.26
N ILE A 181 -5.34 1.48 12.54
CA ILE A 181 -4.46 1.85 13.66
C ILE A 181 -4.04 0.58 14.39
N HIS A 182 -2.77 0.44 14.69
CA HIS A 182 -2.22 -0.64 15.51
C HIS A 182 -2.61 -0.44 16.98
N THR A 183 -3.23 -1.46 17.58
CA THR A 183 -3.77 -1.43 18.96
C THR A 183 -2.81 -2.04 19.97
#